data_a006cffbbfa1fd61cca0ee7007eec6b5
#
_entry.id   a006cffbbfa1fd61cca0ee7007eec6b5
#
_cell.length_a   1.000
_cell.length_b   1.000
_cell.length_c   1.000
_cell.angle_alpha   90.00
_cell.angle_beta   90.00
_cell.angle_gamma   90.00
#
_symmetry.space_group_name_H-M   'P 1'
#
loop_
_entity.id
_entity.type
_entity.pdbx_description
1 polymer ?
#
loop_
_entity_poly.entity_id
_entity_poly.type
_entity_poly.pdbx_seq_one_letter_code
_entity_poly.pdbx_strand_id
1 'polypeptide(L)'
;MNQNDMEIEAKFYLRDLTAFRQRLETLGAVQVKPRHHELNLRFDLPDGSLTRAHRVLRLRQDGRALLTYKGAGQAGAEVAVRQEVEVEVSDADACRRLLEALGYQVSMIYEKYRTTYRLGNVEIVLDEMPFGLFCEIEAPDAGTIHQLAERLHLNWQARIAMGYYTLFDQLKAARGLNIHDLTFDNFRQNPVDLSVIGITFAD
;
A
#
# COMPACT_ATOMS: atom_id res chain seq x y z
N MET A 1 16.30 12.47 -12.77
CA MET A 1 15.13 12.09 -11.98
C MET A 1 14.54 13.38 -11.45
N ASN A 2 13.26 13.64 -11.70
CA ASN A 2 12.58 14.76 -11.06
C ASN A 2 12.48 14.46 -9.56
N GLN A 3 12.81 15.43 -8.70
CA GLN A 3 12.62 15.29 -7.24
C GLN A 3 11.14 15.06 -6.85
N ASN A 4 10.21 15.39 -7.74
CA ASN A 4 8.77 15.18 -7.57
C ASN A 4 8.30 13.72 -7.73
N ASP A 5 9.18 12.80 -8.19
CA ASP A 5 8.83 11.41 -8.46
C ASP A 5 9.31 10.46 -7.34
N MET A 6 9.67 11.00 -6.17
CA MET A 6 10.14 10.17 -5.04
C MET A 6 9.04 10.05 -3.98
N GLU A 7 8.58 8.84 -3.73
CA GLU A 7 7.71 8.46 -2.63
C GLU A 7 8.55 8.09 -1.40
N ILE A 8 8.23 8.69 -0.25
CA ILE A 8 8.86 8.39 1.05
C ILE A 8 7.73 8.08 2.03
N GLU A 9 7.58 6.82 2.42
CA GLU A 9 6.47 6.36 3.26
C GLU A 9 6.92 5.41 4.37
N ALA A 10 6.17 5.39 5.48
CA ALA A 10 6.21 4.34 6.48
C ALA A 10 4.81 3.75 6.69
N LYS A 11 4.76 2.42 6.85
CA LYS A 11 3.54 1.65 7.07
C LYS A 11 3.52 1.09 8.49
N PHE A 12 2.32 1.07 9.10
CA PHE A 12 2.09 0.56 10.44
C PHE A 12 0.85 -0.34 10.48
N TYR A 13 0.94 -1.47 11.17
CA TYR A 13 -0.19 -2.36 11.40
C TYR A 13 -0.98 -1.91 12.62
N LEU A 14 -2.29 -1.76 12.49
CA LEU A 14 -3.18 -1.18 13.51
C LEU A 14 -4.19 -2.20 14.04
N ARG A 15 -4.55 -2.05 15.33
CA ARG A 15 -5.64 -2.80 15.96
C ARG A 15 -7.00 -2.20 15.66
N ASP A 16 -7.11 -0.88 15.77
CA ASP A 16 -8.38 -0.16 15.76
C ASP A 16 -8.28 1.14 14.95
N LEU A 17 -8.89 1.13 13.77
CA LEU A 17 -8.98 2.32 12.93
C LEU A 17 -9.82 3.43 13.56
N THR A 18 -10.81 3.10 14.38
CA THR A 18 -11.69 4.11 15.01
C THR A 18 -10.90 4.93 16.02
N ALA A 19 -10.19 4.26 16.92
CA ALA A 19 -9.31 4.93 17.88
C ALA A 19 -8.20 5.71 17.19
N PHE A 20 -7.61 5.15 16.13
CA PHE A 20 -6.55 5.83 15.38
C PHE A 20 -7.07 7.07 14.64
N ARG A 21 -8.26 7.01 14.04
CA ARG A 21 -8.92 8.14 13.40
C ARG A 21 -9.15 9.30 14.38
N GLN A 22 -9.59 9.00 15.60
CA GLN A 22 -9.74 10.02 16.64
C GLN A 22 -8.42 10.72 16.97
N ARG A 23 -7.29 9.99 16.99
CA ARG A 23 -5.96 10.61 17.17
C ARG A 23 -5.61 11.56 16.04
N LEU A 24 -5.87 11.17 14.77
CA LEU A 24 -5.65 12.02 13.60
C LEU A 24 -6.47 13.32 13.69
N GLU A 25 -7.76 13.22 14.02
CA GLU A 25 -8.66 14.36 14.18
C GLU A 25 -8.22 15.28 15.32
N THR A 26 -7.78 14.72 16.44
CA THR A 26 -7.23 15.48 17.59
C THR A 26 -5.98 16.27 17.21
N LEU A 27 -5.15 15.74 16.31
CA LEU A 27 -3.97 16.44 15.78
C LEU A 27 -4.32 17.48 14.71
N GLY A 28 -5.59 17.59 14.30
CA GLY A 28 -6.05 18.53 13.27
C GLY A 28 -5.87 18.02 11.83
N ALA A 29 -5.69 16.71 11.65
CA ALA A 29 -5.69 16.11 10.32
C ALA A 29 -7.08 16.21 9.68
N VAL A 30 -7.13 16.61 8.41
CA VAL A 30 -8.37 16.79 7.66
C VAL A 30 -8.57 15.59 6.73
N GLN A 31 -9.74 14.98 6.79
CA GLN A 31 -10.12 13.94 5.83
C GLN A 31 -10.32 14.57 4.44
N VAL A 32 -9.46 14.22 3.49
CA VAL A 32 -9.51 14.76 2.12
C VAL A 32 -10.16 13.81 1.12
N LYS A 33 -10.19 12.50 1.43
CA LYS A 33 -10.94 11.51 0.66
C LYS A 33 -11.64 10.54 1.61
N PRO A 34 -12.98 10.36 1.50
CA PRO A 34 -13.71 9.43 2.36
C PRO A 34 -13.35 7.99 2.04
N ARG A 35 -13.76 7.07 2.90
CA ARG A 35 -13.62 5.63 2.70
C ARG A 35 -14.19 5.23 1.34
N HIS A 36 -13.36 4.65 0.50
CA HIS A 36 -13.73 4.17 -0.83
C HIS A 36 -13.04 2.84 -1.12
N HIS A 37 -13.64 2.07 -2.01
CA HIS A 37 -13.06 0.81 -2.48
C HIS A 37 -12.04 1.08 -3.58
N GLU A 38 -10.90 0.40 -3.52
CA GLU A 38 -9.89 0.35 -4.57
C GLU A 38 -9.76 -1.07 -5.10
N LEU A 39 -9.93 -1.22 -6.41
CA LEU A 39 -9.55 -2.42 -7.14
C LEU A 39 -8.23 -2.16 -7.85
N ASN A 40 -7.27 -3.03 -7.65
CA ASN A 40 -5.93 -2.89 -8.18
C ASN A 40 -5.55 -4.11 -9.01
N LEU A 41 -5.17 -3.90 -10.26
CA LEU A 41 -4.58 -4.89 -11.15
C LEU A 41 -3.07 -4.69 -11.16
N ARG A 42 -2.32 -5.65 -10.68
CA ARG A 42 -0.87 -5.65 -10.77
C ARG A 42 -0.44 -6.39 -12.03
N PHE A 43 0.45 -5.78 -12.81
CA PHE A 43 0.96 -6.35 -14.05
C PHE A 43 2.41 -6.79 -13.90
N ASP A 44 2.76 -7.84 -14.63
CA ASP A 44 4.14 -8.29 -14.80
C ASP A 44 4.30 -8.90 -16.19
N LEU A 45 5.54 -9.10 -16.61
CA LEU A 45 5.84 -9.94 -17.77
C LEU A 45 5.66 -11.42 -17.44
N PRO A 46 5.46 -12.30 -18.43
CA PRO A 46 5.28 -13.73 -18.17
C PRO A 46 6.40 -14.39 -17.36
N ASP A 47 7.59 -13.83 -17.41
CA ASP A 47 8.74 -14.27 -16.64
C ASP A 47 8.79 -13.71 -15.22
N GLY A 48 7.90 -12.80 -14.81
CA GLY A 48 7.89 -12.19 -13.48
C GLY A 48 9.03 -11.19 -13.23
N SER A 49 9.60 -10.60 -14.28
CA SER A 49 10.81 -9.77 -14.18
C SER A 49 10.61 -8.49 -13.37
N LEU A 50 9.42 -7.87 -13.39
CA LEU A 50 9.16 -6.69 -12.56
C LEU A 50 9.17 -7.06 -11.08
N THR A 51 8.49 -8.14 -10.69
CA THR A 51 8.44 -8.62 -9.31
C THR A 51 9.83 -9.01 -8.81
N ARG A 52 10.62 -9.75 -9.61
CA ARG A 52 12.01 -10.09 -9.24
C ARG A 52 12.92 -8.87 -9.09
N ALA A 53 12.64 -7.81 -9.86
CA ALA A 53 13.37 -6.55 -9.76
C ALA A 53 12.79 -5.59 -8.69
N HIS A 54 11.85 -6.05 -7.85
CA HIS A 54 11.14 -5.26 -6.84
C HIS A 54 10.44 -4.02 -7.42
N ARG A 55 9.97 -4.10 -8.67
CA ARG A 55 9.22 -3.06 -9.37
C ARG A 55 7.74 -3.38 -9.40
N VAL A 56 6.91 -2.37 -9.49
CA VAL A 56 5.45 -2.52 -9.59
C VAL A 56 4.93 -1.75 -10.78
N LEU A 57 4.09 -2.40 -11.57
CA LEU A 57 3.22 -1.77 -12.56
C LEU A 57 1.78 -2.09 -12.16
N ARG A 58 0.97 -1.06 -11.90
CA ARG A 58 -0.35 -1.19 -11.30
C ARG A 58 -1.36 -0.30 -12.01
N LEU A 59 -2.52 -0.85 -12.32
CA LEU A 59 -3.70 -0.09 -12.72
C LEU A 59 -4.72 -0.13 -11.58
N ARG A 60 -4.99 1.05 -10.98
CA ARG A 60 -5.95 1.22 -9.88
C ARG A 60 -7.26 1.77 -10.42
N GLN A 61 -8.37 1.27 -9.88
CA GLN A 61 -9.71 1.76 -10.14
C GLN A 61 -10.38 2.11 -8.80
N ASP A 62 -10.74 3.38 -8.63
CA ASP A 62 -11.34 3.92 -7.40
C ASP A 62 -12.33 5.06 -7.69
N GLY A 63 -13.07 4.97 -8.79
CA GLY A 63 -13.85 6.06 -9.40
C GLY A 63 -13.06 6.83 -10.47
N ARG A 64 -11.74 6.68 -10.47
CA ARG A 64 -10.80 7.07 -11.54
C ARG A 64 -9.98 5.84 -11.93
N ALA A 65 -9.21 5.95 -13.01
CA ALA A 65 -8.24 4.94 -13.37
C ALA A 65 -6.83 5.55 -13.35
N LEU A 66 -5.93 4.98 -12.57
CA LEU A 66 -4.57 5.45 -12.37
C LEU A 66 -3.58 4.35 -12.69
N LEU A 67 -2.71 4.60 -13.66
CA LEU A 67 -1.58 3.73 -13.99
C LEU A 67 -0.36 4.21 -13.23
N THR A 68 0.17 3.35 -12.34
CA THR A 68 1.31 3.66 -11.48
C THR A 68 2.46 2.73 -11.78
N TYR A 69 3.66 3.28 -11.94
CA TYR A 69 4.92 2.55 -11.90
C TYR A 69 5.66 2.90 -10.62
N LYS A 70 6.13 1.88 -9.89
CA LYS A 70 7.00 2.05 -8.73
C LYS A 70 8.32 1.34 -8.98
N GLY A 71 9.42 2.06 -8.83
CA GLY A 71 10.78 1.53 -8.91
C GLY A 71 11.14 0.62 -7.74
N ALA A 72 12.32 0.02 -7.81
CA ALA A 72 12.86 -0.70 -6.66
C ALA A 72 13.14 0.26 -5.50
N GLY A 73 12.79 -0.17 -4.29
CA GLY A 73 13.06 0.60 -3.08
C GLY A 73 14.55 0.69 -2.77
N GLN A 74 14.95 1.71 -2.05
CA GLN A 74 16.34 1.87 -1.55
C GLN A 74 16.60 0.86 -0.44
N ALA A 75 17.61 0.02 -0.63
CA ALA A 75 18.03 -0.95 0.38
C ALA A 75 18.62 -0.24 1.61
N GLY A 76 18.26 -0.71 2.81
CA GLY A 76 18.79 -0.18 4.07
C GLY A 76 18.20 1.16 4.51
N ALA A 77 17.25 1.72 3.78
CA ALA A 77 16.53 2.91 4.22
C ALA A 77 15.64 2.58 5.43
N GLU A 78 15.52 3.55 6.34
CA GLU A 78 14.71 3.42 7.55
C GLU A 78 13.20 3.37 7.26
N VAL A 79 12.79 4.00 6.17
CA VAL A 79 11.43 4.03 5.62
C VAL A 79 11.47 3.61 4.15
N ALA A 80 10.33 3.30 3.54
CA ALA A 80 10.27 3.00 2.12
C ALA A 80 10.58 4.28 1.31
N VAL A 81 11.59 4.20 0.44
CA VAL A 81 12.00 5.28 -0.48
C VAL A 81 12.14 4.68 -1.87
N ARG A 82 11.34 5.17 -2.81
CA ARG A 82 11.36 4.67 -4.20
C ARG A 82 10.82 5.69 -5.19
N GLN A 83 11.19 5.51 -6.43
CA GLN A 83 10.57 6.26 -7.52
C GLN A 83 9.10 5.83 -7.68
N GLU A 84 8.20 6.79 -7.82
CA GLU A 84 6.82 6.57 -8.23
C GLU A 84 6.48 7.52 -9.39
N VAL A 85 5.87 6.96 -10.43
CA VAL A 85 5.31 7.72 -11.56
C VAL A 85 3.87 7.28 -11.71
N GLU A 86 2.93 8.22 -11.60
CA GLU A 86 1.51 7.95 -11.73
C GLU A 86 0.88 8.84 -12.79
N VAL A 87 0.00 8.26 -13.59
CA VAL A 87 -0.77 8.97 -14.62
C VAL A 87 -2.23 8.54 -14.57
N GLU A 88 -3.14 9.52 -14.66
CA GLU A 88 -4.56 9.23 -14.82
C GLU A 88 -4.84 8.83 -16.26
N VAL A 89 -5.60 7.75 -16.45
CA VAL A 89 -6.05 7.27 -17.75
C VAL A 89 -7.58 7.36 -17.83
N SER A 90 -8.07 7.76 -18.98
CA SER A 90 -9.52 7.97 -19.17
C SER A 90 -10.32 6.68 -19.31
N ASP A 91 -9.68 5.56 -19.67
CA ASP A 91 -10.31 4.26 -19.89
C ASP A 91 -9.41 3.14 -19.35
N ALA A 92 -9.81 2.55 -18.25
CA ALA A 92 -9.07 1.47 -17.58
C ALA A 92 -8.98 0.21 -18.44
N ASP A 93 -10.05 -0.14 -19.14
CA ASP A 93 -10.09 -1.34 -19.98
C ASP A 93 -9.21 -1.17 -21.21
N ALA A 94 -9.21 0.01 -21.82
CA ALA A 94 -8.29 0.31 -22.92
C ALA A 94 -6.84 0.29 -22.46
N CYS A 95 -6.53 0.86 -21.28
CA CYS A 95 -5.21 0.82 -20.68
C CYS A 95 -4.76 -0.63 -20.42
N ARG A 96 -5.63 -1.46 -19.85
CA ARG A 96 -5.37 -2.89 -19.65
C ARG A 96 -5.04 -3.59 -20.96
N ARG A 97 -5.88 -3.44 -22.00
CA ARG A 97 -5.62 -4.05 -23.30
C ARG A 97 -4.30 -3.57 -23.94
N LEU A 98 -3.95 -2.29 -23.75
CA LEU A 98 -2.67 -1.75 -24.22
C LEU A 98 -1.50 -2.45 -23.51
N LEU A 99 -1.55 -2.62 -22.20
CA LEU A 99 -0.51 -3.32 -21.44
C LEU A 99 -0.41 -4.79 -21.87
N GLU A 100 -1.54 -5.46 -22.09
CA GLU A 100 -1.58 -6.84 -22.58
C GLU A 100 -0.98 -6.95 -23.99
N ALA A 101 -1.25 -5.99 -24.89
CA ALA A 101 -0.65 -5.92 -26.22
C ALA A 101 0.87 -5.67 -26.19
N LEU A 102 1.37 -5.01 -25.15
CA LEU A 102 2.80 -4.82 -24.88
C LEU A 102 3.47 -6.04 -24.21
N GLY A 103 2.73 -7.12 -23.98
CA GLY A 103 3.23 -8.36 -23.40
C GLY A 103 3.11 -8.49 -21.89
N TYR A 104 2.56 -7.49 -21.20
CA TYR A 104 2.25 -7.61 -19.78
C TYR A 104 1.01 -8.47 -19.56
N GLN A 105 0.94 -9.11 -18.41
CA GLN A 105 -0.26 -9.84 -17.97
C GLN A 105 -0.62 -9.44 -16.55
N VAL A 106 -1.91 -9.56 -16.20
CA VAL A 106 -2.34 -9.38 -14.81
C VAL A 106 -1.75 -10.51 -13.98
N SER A 107 -0.81 -10.16 -13.10
CA SER A 107 -0.10 -11.08 -12.24
C SER A 107 -0.77 -11.25 -10.88
N MET A 108 -1.60 -10.30 -10.45
CA MET A 108 -2.37 -10.36 -9.20
C MET A 108 -3.46 -9.29 -9.21
N ILE A 109 -4.61 -9.63 -8.65
CA ILE A 109 -5.65 -8.68 -8.29
C ILE A 109 -5.62 -8.47 -6.78
N TYR A 110 -5.72 -7.21 -6.34
CA TYR A 110 -5.93 -6.93 -4.93
C TYR A 110 -6.89 -5.77 -4.72
N GLU A 111 -7.56 -5.81 -3.61
CA GLU A 111 -8.52 -4.79 -3.22
C GLU A 111 -8.30 -4.33 -1.79
N LYS A 112 -8.75 -3.13 -1.50
CA LYS A 112 -8.78 -2.55 -0.17
C LYS A 112 -9.84 -1.47 -0.08
N TYR A 113 -10.18 -1.09 1.14
CA TYR A 113 -10.81 0.20 1.37
C TYR A 113 -9.77 1.18 1.89
N ARG A 114 -9.80 2.41 1.37
CA ARG A 114 -8.86 3.48 1.74
C ARG A 114 -9.61 4.72 2.20
N THR A 115 -9.11 5.35 3.26
CA THR A 115 -9.49 6.70 3.69
C THR A 115 -8.24 7.56 3.72
N THR A 116 -8.28 8.77 3.14
CA THR A 116 -7.11 9.65 3.08
C THR A 116 -7.31 10.88 3.95
N TYR A 117 -6.29 11.18 4.75
CA TYR A 117 -6.18 12.38 5.58
C TYR A 117 -4.98 13.20 5.15
N ARG A 118 -5.00 14.50 5.47
CA ARG A 118 -3.88 15.42 5.29
C ARG A 118 -3.64 16.23 6.55
N LEU A 119 -2.37 16.35 6.91
CA LEU A 119 -1.90 17.21 8.00
C LEU A 119 -0.72 18.03 7.48
N GLY A 120 -0.98 19.29 7.12
CA GLY A 120 0.02 20.11 6.42
C GLY A 120 0.41 19.51 5.08
N ASN A 121 1.69 19.21 4.91
CA ASN A 121 2.26 18.56 3.71
C ASN A 121 2.40 17.04 3.84
N VAL A 122 1.86 16.44 4.90
CA VAL A 122 1.89 14.99 5.13
C VAL A 122 0.57 14.39 4.68
N GLU A 123 0.62 13.33 3.88
CA GLU A 123 -0.51 12.47 3.58
C GLU A 123 -0.53 11.26 4.51
N ILE A 124 -1.70 10.96 5.07
CA ILE A 124 -1.91 9.80 5.93
C ILE A 124 -3.06 9.00 5.35
N VAL A 125 -2.83 7.73 5.06
CA VAL A 125 -3.89 6.86 4.57
C VAL A 125 -4.18 5.76 5.57
N LEU A 126 -5.46 5.43 5.69
CA LEU A 126 -5.94 4.29 6.46
C LEU A 126 -6.41 3.24 5.46
N ASP A 127 -5.74 2.10 5.45
CA ASP A 127 -6.02 0.99 4.57
C ASP A 127 -6.65 -0.18 5.35
N GLU A 128 -7.85 -0.56 4.92
CA GLU A 128 -8.49 -1.80 5.34
C GLU A 128 -8.17 -2.85 4.25
N MET A 129 -7.18 -3.68 4.55
CA MET A 129 -6.76 -4.78 3.67
C MET A 129 -7.53 -6.06 4.04
N PRO A 130 -7.68 -7.03 3.13
CA PRO A 130 -8.27 -8.32 3.44
C PRO A 130 -7.65 -9.04 4.64
N PHE A 131 -6.37 -8.77 4.94
CA PHE A 131 -5.62 -9.39 6.02
C PHE A 131 -5.32 -8.47 7.21
N GLY A 132 -5.90 -7.27 7.26
CA GLY A 132 -5.71 -6.38 8.42
C GLY A 132 -5.83 -4.90 8.13
N LEU A 133 -5.58 -4.10 9.16
CA LEU A 133 -5.77 -2.65 9.17
C LEU A 133 -4.41 -1.97 9.20
N PHE A 134 -4.22 -0.96 8.36
CA PHE A 134 -2.92 -0.30 8.25
C PHE A 134 -3.07 1.22 8.20
N CYS A 135 -2.01 1.90 8.64
CA CYS A 135 -1.76 3.30 8.36
C CYS A 135 -0.49 3.40 7.51
N GLU A 136 -0.52 4.20 6.46
CA GLU A 136 0.69 4.67 5.75
C GLU A 136 0.82 6.17 6.01
N ILE A 137 2.04 6.63 6.28
CA ILE A 137 2.38 8.04 6.44
C ILE A 137 3.39 8.37 5.35
N GLU A 138 3.01 9.27 4.45
CA GLU A 138 3.84 9.77 3.37
C GLU A 138 4.20 11.23 3.63
N ALA A 139 5.49 11.57 3.55
CA ALA A 139 5.99 12.90 3.79
C ALA A 139 7.25 13.18 2.94
N PRO A 140 7.70 14.45 2.84
CA PRO A 140 8.91 14.80 2.10
C PRO A 140 10.21 14.18 2.62
N ASP A 141 10.23 13.74 3.87
CA ASP A 141 11.41 13.14 4.51
C ASP A 141 11.05 12.20 5.67
N ALA A 142 11.96 11.28 6.00
CA ALA A 142 11.80 10.30 7.05
C ALA A 142 11.67 10.92 8.47
N GLY A 143 12.31 12.04 8.73
CA GLY A 143 12.23 12.74 10.01
C GLY A 143 10.83 13.26 10.29
N THR A 144 10.17 13.82 9.28
CA THR A 144 8.78 14.28 9.35
C THR A 144 7.84 13.09 9.64
N ILE A 145 8.06 11.94 8.98
CA ILE A 145 7.28 10.72 9.23
C ILE A 145 7.46 10.26 10.68
N HIS A 146 8.70 10.20 11.16
CA HIS A 146 9.01 9.75 12.52
C HIS A 146 8.33 10.64 13.57
N GLN A 147 8.48 11.97 13.47
CA GLN A 147 7.84 12.91 14.38
C GLN A 147 6.31 12.78 14.40
N LEU A 148 5.68 12.55 13.25
CA LEU A 148 4.24 12.35 13.20
C LEU A 148 3.85 10.99 13.80
N ALA A 149 4.61 9.94 13.55
CA ALA A 149 4.39 8.62 14.17
C ALA A 149 4.43 8.70 15.70
N GLU A 150 5.40 9.42 16.28
CA GLU A 150 5.46 9.66 17.73
C GLU A 150 4.22 10.40 18.25
N ARG A 151 3.78 11.47 17.58
CA ARG A 151 2.59 12.24 17.94
C ARG A 151 1.30 11.42 17.85
N LEU A 152 1.28 10.43 16.96
CA LEU A 152 0.17 9.47 16.79
C LEU A 152 0.29 8.27 17.75
N HIS A 153 1.31 8.25 18.62
CA HIS A 153 1.61 7.15 19.55
C HIS A 153 1.81 5.81 18.84
N LEU A 154 2.45 5.83 17.65
CA LEU A 154 2.84 4.63 16.93
C LEU A 154 4.21 4.16 17.41
N ASN A 155 4.34 2.86 17.64
CA ASN A 155 5.63 2.23 17.90
C ASN A 155 6.47 2.24 16.61
N TRP A 156 7.46 3.12 16.56
CA TRP A 156 8.36 3.26 15.41
C TRP A 156 9.07 1.96 15.03
N GLN A 157 9.39 1.11 16.00
CA GLN A 157 10.08 -0.16 15.76
C GLN A 157 9.15 -1.21 15.09
N ALA A 158 7.83 -1.01 15.17
CA ALA A 158 6.86 -1.85 14.51
C ALA A 158 6.53 -1.38 13.06
N ARG A 159 7.27 -0.39 12.52
CA ARG A 159 7.09 0.04 11.13
C ARG A 159 7.44 -1.07 10.15
N ILE A 160 6.69 -1.11 9.06
CA ILE A 160 6.80 -2.13 8.03
C ILE A 160 7.37 -1.49 6.77
N ALA A 161 8.56 -1.94 6.34
CA ALA A 161 9.19 -1.49 5.09
C ALA A 161 8.68 -2.24 3.84
N MET A 162 7.96 -3.35 4.05
CA MET A 162 7.47 -4.20 2.97
C MET A 162 6.16 -3.68 2.37
N GLY A 163 6.01 -3.83 1.04
CA GLY A 163 4.72 -3.61 0.38
C GLY A 163 3.71 -4.72 0.68
N TYR A 164 2.42 -4.45 0.48
CA TYR A 164 1.33 -5.41 0.73
C TYR A 164 1.48 -6.73 -0.03
N TYR A 165 2.04 -6.70 -1.24
CA TYR A 165 2.34 -7.93 -1.98
C TYR A 165 3.31 -8.85 -1.24
N THR A 166 4.40 -8.29 -0.72
CA THR A 166 5.42 -9.06 0.01
C THR A 166 4.85 -9.62 1.32
N LEU A 167 4.05 -8.84 2.04
CA LEU A 167 3.34 -9.31 3.23
C LEU A 167 2.39 -10.47 2.90
N PHE A 168 1.62 -10.31 1.82
CA PHE A 168 0.70 -11.36 1.35
C PHE A 168 1.45 -12.64 0.95
N ASP A 169 2.56 -12.51 0.22
CA ASP A 169 3.36 -13.66 -0.21
C ASP A 169 3.97 -14.41 0.98
N GLN A 170 4.53 -13.70 1.96
CA GLN A 170 5.02 -14.29 3.21
C GLN A 170 3.90 -14.98 4.00
N LEU A 171 2.72 -14.34 4.07
CA LEU A 171 1.57 -14.87 4.77
C LEU A 171 1.06 -16.17 4.11
N LYS A 172 1.00 -16.21 2.76
CA LYS A 172 0.68 -17.43 2.01
C LYS A 172 1.64 -18.55 2.34
N ALA A 173 2.94 -18.27 2.31
CA ALA A 173 3.97 -19.26 2.63
C ALA A 173 3.86 -19.76 4.07
N ALA A 174 3.68 -18.86 5.05
CA ALA A 174 3.61 -19.21 6.47
C ALA A 174 2.34 -20.01 6.83
N ARG A 175 1.23 -19.80 6.12
CA ARG A 175 -0.06 -20.42 6.40
C ARG A 175 -0.46 -21.50 5.40
N GLY A 176 0.35 -21.76 4.37
CA GLY A 176 0.03 -22.72 3.33
C GLY A 176 -1.22 -22.35 2.52
N LEU A 177 -1.49 -21.05 2.32
CA LEU A 177 -2.68 -20.58 1.62
C LEU A 177 -2.53 -20.75 0.11
N ASN A 178 -3.45 -21.49 -0.49
CA ASN A 178 -3.51 -21.64 -1.95
C ASN A 178 -4.49 -20.62 -2.56
N ILE A 179 -4.17 -19.35 -2.40
CA ILE A 179 -4.93 -18.21 -2.97
C ILE A 179 -3.99 -17.37 -3.82
N HIS A 180 -4.48 -16.91 -4.96
CA HIS A 180 -3.71 -16.11 -5.92
C HIS A 180 -3.89 -14.61 -5.68
N ASP A 181 -5.13 -14.19 -5.50
CA ASP A 181 -5.52 -12.80 -5.40
C ASP A 181 -5.79 -12.38 -3.95
N LEU A 182 -5.44 -11.15 -3.63
CA LEU A 182 -5.62 -10.54 -2.31
C LEU A 182 -6.97 -9.81 -2.28
N THR A 183 -8.06 -10.58 -2.17
CA THR A 183 -9.43 -10.07 -2.16
C THR A 183 -10.13 -10.35 -0.84
N PHE A 184 -11.13 -9.53 -0.49
CA PHE A 184 -11.91 -9.76 0.73
C PHE A 184 -12.61 -11.12 0.71
N ASP A 185 -13.07 -11.58 -0.45
CA ASP A 185 -13.72 -12.88 -0.57
C ASP A 185 -12.78 -14.05 -0.25
N ASN A 186 -11.53 -14.00 -0.73
CA ASN A 186 -10.53 -15.01 -0.44
C ASN A 186 -10.18 -15.08 1.05
N PHE A 187 -10.18 -13.94 1.76
CA PHE A 187 -9.86 -13.88 3.18
C PHE A 187 -11.05 -14.11 4.12
N ARG A 188 -12.28 -13.99 3.62
CA ARG A 188 -13.48 -14.30 4.43
C ARG A 188 -13.45 -15.74 4.98
N GLN A 189 -12.90 -16.68 4.22
CA GLN A 189 -12.76 -18.08 4.60
C GLN A 189 -11.39 -18.41 5.20
N ASN A 190 -10.45 -17.49 5.16
CA ASN A 190 -9.07 -17.64 5.61
C ASN A 190 -8.67 -16.50 6.56
N PRO A 191 -9.28 -16.40 7.76
CA PRO A 191 -8.89 -15.40 8.73
C PRO A 191 -7.43 -15.61 9.13
N VAL A 192 -6.66 -14.54 9.18
CA VAL A 192 -5.22 -14.59 9.42
C VAL A 192 -4.80 -13.64 10.53
N ASP A 193 -3.68 -13.98 11.14
CA ASP A 193 -2.96 -13.12 12.08
C ASP A 193 -1.55 -12.90 11.53
N LEU A 194 -1.16 -11.64 11.38
CA LEU A 194 0.14 -11.27 10.82
C LEU A 194 1.31 -11.54 11.78
N SER A 195 1.04 -11.89 13.03
CA SER A 195 2.09 -12.31 13.98
C SER A 195 2.87 -13.53 13.50
N VAL A 196 2.25 -14.39 12.66
CA VAL A 196 2.91 -15.57 12.06
C VAL A 196 4.05 -15.22 11.12
N ILE A 197 4.09 -13.98 10.63
CA ILE A 197 5.18 -13.42 9.81
C ILE A 197 5.95 -12.32 10.56
N GLY A 198 5.82 -12.28 11.89
CA GLY A 198 6.56 -11.36 12.75
C GLY A 198 6.05 -9.91 12.74
N ILE A 199 4.89 -9.63 12.15
CA ILE A 199 4.28 -8.30 12.15
C ILE A 199 3.46 -8.11 13.42
N THR A 200 3.73 -7.01 14.14
CA THR A 200 3.05 -6.65 15.39
C THR A 200 2.29 -5.35 15.24
N PHE A 201 1.28 -5.16 16.06
CA PHE A 201 0.57 -3.88 16.10
C PHE A 201 1.49 -2.75 16.56
N ALA A 202 1.30 -1.58 15.95
CA ALA A 202 2.07 -0.38 16.25
C ALA A 202 1.33 0.60 17.19
N ASP A 203 0.00 0.43 17.38
CA ASP A 203 -0.87 1.28 18.20
C ASP A 203 -1.25 0.68 19.56
#